data_28008580052c6d2b2cb01857f99da5b6
#
_entry.id   28008580052c6d2b2cb01857f99da5b6
#
_cell.length_a   1.000
_cell.length_b   1.000
_cell.length_c   1.000
_cell.angle_alpha   90.00
_cell.angle_beta   90.00
_cell.angle_gamma   90.00
#
_symmetry.space_group_name_H-M   'P 1'
#
loop_
_entity.id
_entity.type
_entity.pdbx_description
1 polymer ?
#
loop_
_entity_poly.entity_id
_entity_poly.type
_entity_poly.pdbx_seq_one_letter_code
_entity_poly.pdbx_strand_id
1 'polypeptide(L)'
;MKQWDIWTCDFADAGPHPAIIVSHPDRVARAPLVNVLIGSSQKASRPARENEVVLNGADGLDWETLVKCDLMYLVEKERLYRRRG
;
A
#
# COMPACT_ATOMS: atom_id res chain seq x y z
N MET A 1 -10.59 -6.80 5.70
CA MET A 1 -9.94 -5.89 4.74
C MET A 1 -10.83 -4.67 4.53
N LYS A 2 -10.29 -3.50 4.67
CA LYS A 2 -11.03 -2.23 4.57
C LYS A 2 -10.26 -1.22 3.75
N GLN A 3 -10.97 -0.24 3.19
CA GLN A 3 -10.35 0.93 2.57
C GLN A 3 -9.40 1.60 3.57
N TRP A 4 -8.25 2.02 3.10
CA TRP A 4 -7.13 2.64 3.85
C TRP A 4 -6.34 1.69 4.73
N ASP A 5 -6.69 0.41 4.80
CA ASP A 5 -5.83 -0.59 5.44
C ASP A 5 -4.50 -0.69 4.69
N ILE A 6 -3.43 -0.98 5.45
CA ILE A 6 -2.11 -1.29 4.90
C ILE A 6 -1.89 -2.79 5.04
N TRP A 7 -1.69 -3.45 3.90
CA TRP A 7 -1.40 -4.89 3.83
C TRP A 7 -0.07 -5.11 3.12
N THR A 8 0.54 -6.25 3.35
CA THR A 8 1.66 -6.68 2.51
C THR A 8 1.08 -7.28 1.23
N CYS A 9 1.63 -6.88 0.09
CA CYS A 9 1.26 -7.43 -1.21
C CYS A 9 2.50 -7.98 -1.90
N ASP A 10 2.37 -9.18 -2.47
CA ASP A 10 3.42 -9.77 -3.29
C ASP A 10 3.24 -9.30 -4.74
N PHE A 11 4.10 -8.38 -5.15
CA PHE A 11 4.16 -7.91 -6.53
C PHE A 11 5.16 -8.79 -7.30
N ALA A 12 4.71 -9.43 -8.37
CA ALA A 12 5.46 -10.48 -9.07
C ALA A 12 6.92 -10.12 -9.39
N ASP A 13 7.18 -8.89 -9.82
CA ASP A 13 8.52 -8.45 -10.21
C ASP A 13 9.29 -7.73 -9.11
N ALA A 14 8.59 -7.14 -8.14
CA ALA A 14 9.18 -6.33 -7.09
C ALA A 14 9.23 -7.03 -5.73
N GLY A 15 8.57 -8.17 -5.57
CA GLY A 15 8.46 -8.88 -4.30
C GLY A 15 7.48 -8.24 -3.32
N PRO A 16 7.58 -8.59 -2.02
CA PRO A 16 6.65 -8.07 -1.01
C PRO A 16 6.87 -6.59 -0.73
N HIS A 17 5.79 -5.82 -0.77
CA HIS A 17 5.79 -4.39 -0.42
C HIS A 17 4.52 -4.04 0.35
N PRO A 18 4.55 -3.01 1.20
CA PRO A 18 3.33 -2.46 1.76
C PRO A 18 2.42 -1.93 0.66
N ALA A 19 1.13 -2.23 0.78
CA ALA A 19 0.10 -1.79 -0.16
C ALA A 19 -1.05 -1.16 0.62
N ILE A 20 -1.43 0.05 0.23
CA ILE A 20 -2.52 0.79 0.85
C ILE A 20 -3.76 0.61 -0.01
N ILE A 21 -4.82 0.04 0.57
CA ILE A 21 -6.07 -0.20 -0.14
C ILE A 21 -6.81 1.12 -0.31
N VAL A 22 -7.07 1.52 -1.55
CA VAL A 22 -7.77 2.79 -1.84
C VAL A 22 -9.14 2.59 -2.47
N SER A 23 -9.51 1.36 -2.83
CA SER A 23 -10.83 1.06 -3.42
C SER A 23 -11.97 1.40 -2.47
N HIS A 24 -13.11 1.79 -3.05
CA HIS A 24 -14.34 2.02 -2.32
C HIS A 24 -14.73 0.77 -1.50
N PRO A 25 -15.33 0.93 -0.30
CA PRO A 25 -15.69 -0.20 0.55
C PRO A 25 -16.53 -1.29 -0.12
N ASP A 26 -17.43 -0.93 -1.02
CA ASP A 26 -18.25 -1.91 -1.74
C ASP A 26 -17.38 -2.81 -2.64
N ARG A 27 -16.38 -2.25 -3.29
CA ARG A 27 -15.44 -3.03 -4.09
C ARG A 27 -14.58 -3.93 -3.21
N VAL A 28 -14.09 -3.40 -2.10
CA VAL A 28 -13.29 -4.19 -1.15
C VAL A 28 -14.09 -5.39 -0.63
N ALA A 29 -15.38 -5.22 -0.38
CA ALA A 29 -16.24 -6.29 0.12
C ALA A 29 -16.59 -7.35 -0.92
N ARG A 30 -16.76 -6.97 -2.21
CA ARG A 30 -17.41 -7.81 -3.22
C ARG A 30 -16.54 -8.18 -4.41
N ALA A 31 -15.60 -7.33 -4.80
CA ALA A 31 -14.77 -7.58 -5.98
C ALA A 31 -13.56 -8.44 -5.66
N PRO A 32 -13.10 -9.28 -6.60
CA PRO A 32 -11.86 -10.05 -6.41
C PRO A 32 -10.60 -9.21 -6.56
N LEU A 33 -10.70 -8.04 -7.18
CA LEU A 33 -9.57 -7.13 -7.44
C LEU A 33 -9.81 -5.80 -6.73
N VAL A 34 -8.74 -5.23 -6.18
CA VAL A 34 -8.77 -3.92 -5.53
C VAL A 34 -7.62 -3.05 -6.01
N ASN A 35 -7.83 -1.74 -5.95
CA ASN A 35 -6.78 -0.77 -6.24
C ASN A 35 -5.96 -0.49 -4.99
N VAL A 36 -4.64 -0.44 -5.15
CA VAL A 36 -3.71 -0.16 -4.06
C VAL A 36 -2.64 0.83 -4.51
N LEU A 37 -2.11 1.58 -3.53
CA LEU A 37 -0.89 2.34 -3.69
C LEU A 37 0.26 1.50 -3.13
N ILE A 38 1.40 1.48 -3.81
CA ILE A 38 2.57 0.75 -3.36
C ILE A 38 3.45 1.63 -2.47
N GLY A 39 3.91 1.06 -1.36
CA GLY A 39 4.92 1.67 -0.52
C GLY A 39 6.30 1.09 -0.82
N SER A 40 7.32 1.91 -0.82
CA SER A 40 8.70 1.48 -0.95
C SER A 40 9.52 1.92 0.25
N SER A 41 10.37 1.02 0.75
CA SER A 41 11.30 1.31 1.83
C SER A 41 12.48 2.10 1.26
N GLN A 42 12.29 3.38 1.06
CA GLN A 42 13.40 4.26 0.74
C GLN A 42 13.80 5.00 2.00
N LYS A 43 15.07 4.96 2.34
CA LYS A 43 15.64 5.97 3.21
C LYS A 43 15.43 7.30 2.49
N ALA A 44 14.54 8.12 3.02
CA ALA A 44 14.21 9.40 2.42
C ALA A 44 15.44 10.29 2.44
N SER A 45 16.16 10.34 1.34
CA SER A 45 17.25 11.28 1.14
C SER A 45 16.74 12.69 0.81
N ARG A 46 15.42 12.84 0.70
CA ARG A 46 14.74 14.10 0.37
C ARG A 46 13.36 14.15 1.02
N PRO A 47 12.78 15.35 1.24
CA PRO A 47 11.41 15.48 1.68
C PRO A 47 10.44 14.87 0.67
N ALA A 48 9.30 14.40 1.17
CA ALA A 48 8.23 13.92 0.31
C ALA A 48 7.72 15.03 -0.61
N ARG A 49 7.46 14.66 -1.87
CA ARG A 49 6.86 15.58 -2.85
C ARG A 49 5.36 15.73 -2.56
N GLU A 50 4.72 16.67 -3.25
CA GLU A 50 3.30 16.98 -3.08
C GLU A 50 2.39 15.75 -3.26
N ASN A 51 2.74 14.85 -4.18
CA ASN A 51 2.00 13.62 -4.46
C ASN A 51 2.56 12.39 -3.73
N GLU A 52 3.38 12.59 -2.73
CA GLU A 52 4.01 11.52 -1.96
C GLU A 52 3.67 11.65 -0.48
N VAL A 53 3.55 10.51 0.21
CA VAL A 53 3.29 10.45 1.64
C VAL A 53 4.30 9.53 2.29
N VAL A 54 4.83 9.92 3.44
CA VAL A 54 5.70 9.08 4.26
C VAL A 54 4.89 8.45 5.38
N LEU A 55 4.91 7.12 5.43
CA LEU A 55 4.34 6.33 6.51
C LEU A 55 5.47 5.77 7.38
N ASN A 56 5.17 5.46 8.63
CA ASN A 56 6.17 4.99 9.58
C ASN A 56 5.59 3.99 10.59
N GLY A 57 6.28 3.75 11.70
CA GLY A 57 5.86 2.81 12.73
C GLY A 57 4.50 3.12 13.35
N ALA A 58 4.08 4.39 13.40
CA ALA A 58 2.75 4.76 13.88
C ALA A 58 1.63 4.24 12.96
N ASP A 59 1.95 3.92 11.70
CA ASP A 59 1.04 3.37 10.70
C ASP A 59 1.16 1.83 10.61
N GLY A 60 1.90 1.20 11.51
CA GLY A 60 2.08 -0.25 11.56
C GLY A 60 3.21 -0.79 10.71
N LEU A 61 4.13 0.06 10.27
CA LEU A 61 5.27 -0.32 9.44
C LEU A 61 6.57 -0.40 10.26
N ASP A 62 7.50 -1.24 9.80
CA ASP A 62 8.76 -1.47 10.51
C ASP A 62 9.77 -0.33 10.32
N TRP A 63 9.60 0.45 9.26
CA TRP A 63 10.48 1.57 8.92
C TRP A 63 9.72 2.61 8.09
N GLU A 64 10.37 3.73 7.84
CA GLU A 64 9.80 4.76 6.97
C GLU A 64 9.54 4.22 5.57
N THR A 65 8.35 4.47 5.06
CA THR A 65 7.89 3.99 3.76
C THR A 65 7.35 5.17 2.95
N LEU A 66 7.88 5.34 1.75
CA LEU A 66 7.41 6.35 0.83
C LEU A 66 6.29 5.79 -0.04
N VAL A 67 5.17 6.46 -0.07
CA VAL A 67 4.02 6.09 -0.91
C VAL A 67 3.82 7.15 -1.98
N LYS A 68 3.86 6.74 -3.24
CA LYS A 68 3.58 7.62 -4.39
C LYS A 68 2.10 7.54 -4.70
N CYS A 69 1.36 8.64 -4.43
CA CYS A 69 -0.09 8.66 -4.57
C CYS A 69 -0.58 8.78 -6.03
N ASP A 70 0.33 9.02 -6.97
CA ASP A 70 0.04 9.06 -8.40
C ASP A 70 0.20 7.70 -9.11
N LEU A 71 0.65 6.67 -8.39
CA LEU A 71 0.81 5.33 -8.93
C LEU A 71 -0.16 4.37 -8.25
N MET A 72 -1.14 3.91 -9.01
CA MET A 72 -2.17 3.01 -8.52
C MET A 72 -2.09 1.68 -9.26
N TYR A 73 -2.17 0.59 -8.52
CA TYR A 73 -2.14 -0.77 -9.07
C TYR A 73 -3.46 -1.49 -8.81
N LEU A 74 -3.86 -2.33 -9.76
CA LEU A 74 -4.99 -3.24 -9.58
C LEU A 74 -4.43 -4.62 -9.24
N VAL A 75 -4.76 -5.14 -8.07
CA VAL A 75 -4.24 -6.42 -7.59
C VAL A 75 -5.35 -7.35 -7.15
N GLU A 76 -5.10 -8.66 -7.23
CA GLU A 76 -6.00 -9.67 -6.68
C GLU A 76 -5.94 -9.63 -5.15
N LYS A 77 -7.10 -9.65 -4.49
CA LYS A 77 -7.18 -9.62 -3.03
C LYS A 77 -6.40 -10.76 -2.37
N GLU A 78 -6.33 -11.91 -3.00
CA GLU A 78 -5.58 -13.07 -2.49
C GLU A 78 -4.06 -12.85 -2.45
N ARG A 79 -3.53 -11.84 -3.14
CA ARG A 79 -2.13 -11.45 -3.06
C ARG A 79 -1.82 -10.55 -1.86
N LEU A 80 -2.86 -10.08 -1.18
CA LEU A 80 -2.73 -9.27 0.02
C LEU A 80 -2.72 -10.19 1.23
N TYR A 81 -1.70 -10.07 2.04
CA TYR A 81 -1.55 -10.85 3.26
C TYR A 81 -0.96 -9.98 4.37
N ARG A 82 -1.08 -10.40 5.60
CA ARG A 82 -0.55 -9.71 6.78
C ARG A 82 -0.90 -8.23 6.83
N ARG A 83 -2.03 -7.90 7.41
CA ARG A 83 -2.41 -6.52 7.67
C ARG A 83 -1.36 -5.84 8.55
N ARG A 84 -0.95 -4.64 8.16
CA ARG A 84 0.08 -3.85 8.86
C ARG A 84 -0.53 -2.65 9.59
N GLY A 85 -1.52 -2.06 9.07
CA GLY A 85 -2.12 -0.89 9.71
C GLY A 85 -3.39 -0.39 9.08
#